data_c914a89257d61be565e9eb394dfb87d8
#
_entry.id   c914a89257d61be565e9eb394dfb87d8
#
_cell.length_a   1.000
_cell.length_b   1.000
_cell.length_c   1.000
_cell.angle_alpha   90.00
_cell.angle_beta   90.00
_cell.angle_gamma   90.00
#
_symmetry.space_group_name_H-M   'P 1'
#
loop_
_entity.id
_entity.type
_entity.pdbx_description
1 polymer ?
#
loop_
_entity_poly.entity_id
_entity_poly.type
_entity_poly.pdbx_seq_one_letter_code
_entity_poly.pdbx_strand_id
1 'polypeptide(L)'
;MTRIGIGITSTPSRPAHLELCLSQMNKHMPKDAMLFVAHDTNKMGVAHQKNKCLEALNECDYVFLFDDDCFPIEDGWADAYISEYIRTGNHHFLKINEMPTIEIKGVVDGITSWTNCAGCMMFLTRSAIQTVGTFNEEFGVYGFEHADYTNRIHKLGFTMFGQYLSCKGNEKIYALDLQGVGTFNINHKSSMPFKEMLEHVKKAEAIYKGFNLKP
;
A
#
# COMPACT_ATOMS: atom_id res chain seq x y z
N MET A 1 21.40 10.72 -8.22
CA MET A 1 20.82 9.45 -8.72
C MET A 1 19.56 9.19 -7.93
N THR A 2 18.42 8.95 -8.54
CA THR A 2 17.14 8.70 -7.87
C THR A 2 17.20 7.36 -7.16
N ARG A 3 16.84 7.32 -5.87
CA ARG A 3 16.83 6.11 -5.05
C ARG A 3 15.40 5.62 -4.86
N ILE A 4 15.14 4.35 -5.24
CA ILE A 4 13.84 3.70 -5.11
C ILE A 4 13.93 2.68 -3.98
N GLY A 5 12.99 2.73 -3.05
CA GLY A 5 12.82 1.78 -1.97
C GLY A 5 11.55 0.95 -2.16
N ILE A 6 11.65 -0.35 -1.88
CA ILE A 6 10.55 -1.30 -1.91
C ILE A 6 10.48 -1.97 -0.54
N GLY A 7 9.40 -1.72 0.19
CA GLY A 7 9.11 -2.36 1.47
C GLY A 7 8.00 -3.40 1.31
N ILE A 8 8.22 -4.61 1.82
CA ILE A 8 7.21 -5.67 1.83
C ILE A 8 6.86 -6.00 3.28
N THR A 9 5.58 -5.98 3.62
CA THR A 9 5.09 -6.44 4.92
C THR A 9 4.60 -7.88 4.82
N SER A 10 5.01 -8.73 5.77
CA SER A 10 4.64 -10.14 5.78
C SER A 10 4.52 -10.69 7.19
N THR A 11 3.89 -11.84 7.31
CA THR A 11 3.74 -12.59 8.57
C THR A 11 4.22 -14.03 8.38
N PRO A 12 4.79 -14.67 9.41
CA PRO A 12 5.25 -16.06 9.34
C PRO A 12 4.17 -17.09 8.94
N SER A 13 2.90 -16.73 9.06
CA SER A 13 1.77 -17.59 8.68
C SER A 13 1.54 -17.67 7.16
N ARG A 14 2.21 -16.82 6.35
CA ARG A 14 1.99 -16.69 4.91
C ARG A 14 3.27 -16.89 4.07
N PRO A 15 4.08 -17.93 4.30
CA PRO A 15 5.37 -18.08 3.62
C PRO A 15 5.24 -18.21 2.09
N ALA A 16 4.21 -18.89 1.61
CA ALA A 16 3.98 -19.06 0.17
C ALA A 16 3.59 -17.76 -0.54
N HIS A 17 2.88 -16.85 0.14
CA HIS A 17 2.56 -15.51 -0.40
C HIS A 17 3.83 -14.69 -0.55
N LEU A 18 4.66 -14.65 0.49
CA LEU A 18 5.91 -13.93 0.44
C LEU A 18 6.86 -14.50 -0.62
N GLU A 19 6.96 -15.83 -0.75
CA GLU A 19 7.78 -16.48 -1.79
C GLU A 19 7.32 -16.07 -3.20
N LEU A 20 6.01 -16.08 -3.48
CA LEU A 20 5.46 -15.63 -4.74
C LEU A 20 5.75 -14.14 -4.96
N CYS A 21 5.49 -13.28 -3.96
CA CYS A 21 5.74 -11.86 -4.02
C CYS A 21 7.22 -11.57 -4.34
N LEU A 22 8.15 -12.20 -3.62
CA LEU A 22 9.58 -12.04 -3.85
C LEU A 22 10.02 -12.54 -5.23
N SER A 23 9.45 -13.66 -5.71
CA SER A 23 9.72 -14.18 -7.04
C SER A 23 9.34 -13.17 -8.13
N GLN A 24 8.14 -12.59 -8.04
CA GLN A 24 7.68 -11.57 -8.99
C GLN A 24 8.45 -10.24 -8.81
N MET A 25 8.74 -9.85 -7.58
CA MET A 25 9.53 -8.66 -7.29
C MET A 25 10.93 -8.78 -7.91
N ASN A 26 11.65 -9.87 -7.68
CA ASN A 26 12.98 -10.09 -8.25
C ASN A 26 13.01 -10.08 -9.78
N LYS A 27 11.90 -10.46 -10.42
CA LYS A 27 11.76 -10.45 -11.88
C LYS A 27 11.55 -9.05 -12.44
N HIS A 28 10.79 -8.19 -11.74
CA HIS A 28 10.26 -6.94 -12.28
C HIS A 28 10.71 -5.68 -11.54
N MET A 29 11.44 -5.79 -10.41
CA MET A 29 11.90 -4.60 -9.68
C MET A 29 12.97 -3.81 -10.46
N PRO A 30 13.04 -2.48 -10.28
CA PRO A 30 14.12 -1.69 -10.83
C PRO A 30 15.48 -2.19 -10.34
N LYS A 31 16.48 -2.20 -11.23
CA LYS A 31 17.80 -2.83 -10.99
C LYS A 31 18.50 -2.35 -9.72
N ASP A 32 18.40 -1.06 -9.42
CA ASP A 32 19.11 -0.43 -8.29
C ASP A 32 18.16 -0.10 -7.13
N ALA A 33 16.97 -0.71 -7.10
CA ALA A 33 16.04 -0.50 -6.01
C ALA A 33 16.50 -1.23 -4.73
N MET A 34 16.30 -0.57 -3.59
CA MET A 34 16.51 -1.16 -2.27
C MET A 34 15.27 -1.98 -1.88
N LEU A 35 15.44 -3.24 -1.55
CA LEU A 35 14.36 -4.12 -1.07
C LEU A 35 14.52 -4.38 0.42
N PHE A 36 13.45 -4.17 1.17
CA PHE A 36 13.36 -4.49 2.60
C PHE A 36 12.09 -5.28 2.89
N VAL A 37 12.20 -6.38 3.64
CA VAL A 37 11.06 -7.21 4.06
C VAL A 37 10.90 -7.11 5.57
N ALA A 38 9.75 -6.61 6.02
CA ALA A 38 9.39 -6.55 7.43
C ALA A 38 8.50 -7.75 7.80
N HIS A 39 9.02 -8.63 8.67
CA HIS A 39 8.27 -9.80 9.16
C HIS A 39 7.63 -9.52 10.51
N ASP A 40 6.32 -9.72 10.61
CA ASP A 40 5.57 -9.56 11.87
C ASP A 40 5.62 -10.83 12.72
N THR A 41 6.79 -11.13 13.28
CA THR A 41 7.00 -12.27 14.17
C THR A 41 6.35 -12.11 15.55
N ASN A 42 6.10 -10.86 15.96
CA ASN A 42 5.61 -10.51 17.30
C ASN A 42 4.15 -10.07 17.31
N LYS A 43 3.44 -10.17 16.18
CA LYS A 43 2.04 -9.75 16.02
C LYS A 43 1.79 -8.29 16.39
N MET A 44 2.74 -7.42 16.03
CA MET A 44 2.65 -5.97 16.24
C MET A 44 1.70 -5.28 15.24
N GLY A 45 1.43 -5.92 14.10
CA GLY A 45 0.47 -5.47 13.10
C GLY A 45 1.10 -4.76 11.91
N VAL A 46 0.25 -4.55 10.89
CA VAL A 46 0.66 -4.03 9.58
C VAL A 46 1.23 -2.61 9.68
N ALA A 47 0.64 -1.72 10.48
CA ALA A 47 1.14 -0.36 10.68
C ALA A 47 2.58 -0.36 11.19
N HIS A 48 2.89 -1.19 12.19
CA HIS A 48 4.23 -1.34 12.74
C HIS A 48 5.22 -1.86 11.69
N GLN A 49 4.83 -2.84 10.87
CA GLN A 49 5.70 -3.36 9.81
C GLN A 49 5.92 -2.32 8.69
N LYS A 50 4.89 -1.56 8.31
CA LYS A 50 5.04 -0.44 7.37
C LYS A 50 6.00 0.63 7.91
N ASN A 51 5.94 0.93 9.21
CA ASN A 51 6.89 1.86 9.85
C ASN A 51 8.34 1.36 9.78
N LYS A 52 8.59 0.05 10.01
CA LYS A 52 9.91 -0.54 9.82
C LYS A 52 10.41 -0.42 8.37
N CYS A 53 9.51 -0.58 7.40
CA CYS A 53 9.86 -0.35 6.00
C CYS A 53 10.24 1.11 5.76
N LEU A 54 9.48 2.08 6.27
CA LEU A 54 9.79 3.51 6.13
C LEU A 54 11.12 3.87 6.79
N GLU A 55 11.44 3.30 7.95
CA GLU A 55 12.72 3.50 8.64
C GLU A 55 13.89 2.94 7.82
N ALA A 56 13.79 1.69 7.35
CA ALA A 56 14.83 1.04 6.56
C ALA A 56 15.09 1.74 5.20
N LEU A 57 14.04 2.37 4.63
CA LEU A 57 14.06 3.02 3.33
C LEU A 57 14.11 4.55 3.41
N ASN A 58 14.49 5.11 4.56
CA ASN A 58 14.46 6.55 4.85
C ASN A 58 15.33 7.41 3.91
N GLU A 59 16.32 6.79 3.25
CA GLU A 59 17.20 7.44 2.28
C GLU A 59 16.67 7.41 0.85
N CYS A 60 15.55 6.73 0.58
CA CYS A 60 14.97 6.61 -0.76
C CYS A 60 14.13 7.85 -1.11
N ASP A 61 14.18 8.29 -2.37
CA ASP A 61 13.39 9.42 -2.87
C ASP A 61 11.92 9.03 -3.09
N TYR A 62 11.72 7.77 -3.48
CA TYR A 62 10.43 7.14 -3.70
C TYR A 62 10.36 5.82 -2.97
N VAL A 63 9.28 5.59 -2.26
CA VAL A 63 9.04 4.35 -1.51
C VAL A 63 7.76 3.70 -1.98
N PHE A 64 7.83 2.41 -2.24
CA PHE A 64 6.68 1.54 -2.53
C PHE A 64 6.52 0.55 -1.38
N LEU A 65 5.38 0.58 -0.73
CA LEU A 65 5.03 -0.38 0.32
C LEU A 65 4.06 -1.41 -0.26
N PHE A 66 4.37 -2.68 -0.10
CA PHE A 66 3.55 -3.81 -0.56
C PHE A 66 3.17 -4.69 0.62
N ASP A 67 1.96 -5.26 0.57
CA ASP A 67 1.64 -6.43 1.35
C ASP A 67 2.11 -7.69 0.59
N ASP A 68 2.35 -8.81 1.27
CA ASP A 68 2.97 -10.02 0.68
C ASP A 68 2.12 -10.77 -0.35
N ASP A 69 0.89 -10.31 -0.59
CA ASP A 69 -0.03 -10.79 -1.63
C ASP A 69 -0.22 -9.80 -2.79
N CYS A 70 0.62 -8.77 -2.84
CA CYS A 70 0.62 -7.74 -3.89
C CYS A 70 2.02 -7.61 -4.49
N PHE A 71 2.14 -7.63 -5.81
CA PHE A 71 3.43 -7.65 -6.50
C PHE A 71 3.34 -7.14 -7.94
N PRO A 72 4.45 -6.66 -8.54
CA PRO A 72 4.48 -6.29 -9.94
C PRO A 72 4.41 -7.52 -10.86
N ILE A 73 3.79 -7.35 -12.03
CA ILE A 73 3.68 -8.38 -13.09
C ILE A 73 4.27 -7.92 -14.42
N GLU A 74 4.72 -6.66 -14.51
CA GLU A 74 5.34 -6.08 -15.70
C GLU A 74 6.48 -5.16 -15.32
N ASP A 75 7.49 -5.08 -16.19
CA ASP A 75 8.60 -4.12 -16.06
C ASP A 75 8.11 -2.67 -16.20
N GLY A 76 8.88 -1.72 -15.66
CA GLY A 76 8.57 -0.30 -15.73
C GLY A 76 7.37 0.15 -14.89
N TRP A 77 6.90 -0.70 -13.98
CA TRP A 77 5.81 -0.35 -13.07
C TRP A 77 6.17 0.83 -12.16
N ALA A 78 7.37 0.82 -11.58
CA ALA A 78 7.82 1.89 -10.69
C ALA A 78 7.97 3.22 -11.44
N ASP A 79 8.52 3.19 -12.65
CA ASP A 79 8.66 4.39 -13.51
C ASP A 79 7.28 4.98 -13.86
N ALA A 80 6.26 4.15 -14.05
CA ALA A 80 4.91 4.62 -14.32
C ALA A 80 4.36 5.47 -13.15
N TYR A 81 4.54 5.05 -11.89
CA TYR A 81 4.13 5.82 -10.71
C TYR A 81 4.96 7.10 -10.54
N ILE A 82 6.29 7.01 -10.69
CA ILE A 82 7.20 8.16 -10.58
C ILE A 82 6.89 9.20 -11.65
N SER A 83 6.68 8.78 -12.90
CA SER A 83 6.32 9.69 -14.01
C SER A 83 4.99 10.40 -13.75
N GLU A 84 4.01 9.71 -13.17
CA GLU A 84 2.74 10.33 -12.80
C GLU A 84 2.89 11.35 -11.66
N TYR A 85 3.72 11.06 -10.65
CA TYR A 85 4.08 12.07 -9.65
C TYR A 85 4.73 13.30 -10.29
N ILE A 86 5.74 13.11 -11.13
CA ILE A 86 6.45 14.22 -11.79
C ILE A 86 5.47 15.06 -12.64
N ARG A 87 4.55 14.42 -13.34
CA ARG A 87 3.57 15.08 -14.21
C ARG A 87 2.48 15.84 -13.44
N THR A 88 2.01 15.28 -12.33
CA THR A 88 0.79 15.76 -11.65
C THR A 88 1.03 16.42 -10.31
N GLY A 89 2.21 16.23 -9.72
CA GLY A 89 2.49 16.66 -8.36
C GLY A 89 1.76 15.87 -7.25
N ASN A 90 1.08 14.75 -7.58
CA ASN A 90 0.48 13.89 -6.58
C ASN A 90 1.55 12.97 -5.96
N HIS A 91 1.83 13.14 -4.68
CA HIS A 91 2.89 12.44 -3.95
C HIS A 91 2.52 11.03 -3.49
N HIS A 92 1.28 10.61 -3.74
CA HIS A 92 0.74 9.34 -3.27
C HIS A 92 -0.23 8.73 -4.26
N PHE A 93 -0.03 7.44 -4.52
CA PHE A 93 -0.91 6.58 -5.30
C PHE A 93 -1.02 5.21 -4.65
N LEU A 94 -2.10 4.51 -4.97
CA LEU A 94 -2.46 3.21 -4.42
C LEU A 94 -2.69 2.19 -5.55
N LYS A 95 -2.50 0.91 -5.26
CA LYS A 95 -3.11 -0.17 -6.04
C LYS A 95 -4.56 -0.27 -5.66
N ILE A 96 -5.46 0.01 -6.60
CA ILE A 96 -6.91 -0.03 -6.40
C ILE A 96 -7.55 -0.71 -7.60
N ASN A 97 -8.53 -1.57 -7.34
CA ASN A 97 -9.43 -2.13 -8.35
C ASN A 97 -10.88 -1.90 -7.94
N GLU A 98 -11.77 -1.91 -8.91
CA GLU A 98 -13.21 -1.91 -8.67
C GLU A 98 -13.65 -3.14 -7.89
N MET A 99 -14.42 -2.92 -6.84
CA MET A 99 -15.00 -3.95 -5.96
C MET A 99 -16.40 -3.47 -5.52
N PRO A 100 -17.26 -4.33 -4.96
CA PRO A 100 -18.59 -3.91 -4.50
C PRO A 100 -18.62 -2.70 -3.54
N THR A 101 -17.50 -2.44 -2.85
CA THR A 101 -17.35 -1.32 -1.88
C THR A 101 -16.32 -0.28 -2.32
N ILE A 102 -15.78 -0.40 -3.53
CA ILE A 102 -14.74 0.48 -4.09
C ILE A 102 -15.16 0.88 -5.51
N GLU A 103 -15.63 2.10 -5.66
CA GLU A 103 -16.16 2.63 -6.90
C GLU A 103 -15.33 3.81 -7.41
N ILE A 104 -15.34 4.04 -8.72
CA ILE A 104 -14.73 5.21 -9.34
C ILE A 104 -15.57 6.44 -9.01
N LYS A 105 -14.93 7.47 -8.44
CA LYS A 105 -15.51 8.82 -8.23
C LYS A 105 -15.32 9.72 -9.43
N GLY A 106 -14.23 9.55 -10.16
CA GLY A 106 -13.91 10.36 -11.33
C GLY A 106 -12.53 10.05 -11.90
N VAL A 107 -12.30 10.53 -13.12
CA VAL A 107 -11.02 10.42 -13.81
C VAL A 107 -10.61 11.81 -14.30
N VAL A 108 -9.40 12.24 -13.95
CA VAL A 108 -8.81 13.51 -14.39
C VAL A 108 -7.39 13.25 -14.87
N ASP A 109 -7.11 13.59 -16.11
CA ASP A 109 -5.76 13.46 -16.72
C ASP A 109 -5.12 12.08 -16.54
N GLY A 110 -5.91 11.01 -16.63
CA GLY A 110 -5.42 9.64 -16.47
C GLY A 110 -5.21 9.19 -15.01
N ILE A 111 -5.52 10.05 -14.05
CA ILE A 111 -5.61 9.70 -12.63
C ILE A 111 -7.05 9.33 -12.30
N THR A 112 -7.26 8.17 -11.71
CA THR A 112 -8.56 7.72 -11.21
C THR A 112 -8.67 7.99 -9.71
N SER A 113 -9.74 8.67 -9.32
CA SER A 113 -10.12 8.88 -7.93
C SER A 113 -11.19 7.88 -7.52
N TRP A 114 -11.09 7.33 -6.32
CA TRP A 114 -11.92 6.23 -5.82
C TRP A 114 -12.64 6.58 -4.52
N THR A 115 -13.69 5.83 -4.20
CA THR A 115 -14.45 5.98 -2.93
C THR A 115 -13.68 5.41 -1.75
N ASN A 116 -12.86 4.38 -1.96
CA ASN A 116 -12.12 3.66 -0.93
C ASN A 116 -10.88 2.96 -1.54
N CYS A 117 -10.07 2.27 -0.73
CA CYS A 117 -8.95 1.45 -1.18
C CYS A 117 -8.72 0.24 -0.26
N ALA A 118 -7.99 -0.76 -0.74
CA ALA A 118 -7.60 -1.94 0.02
C ALA A 118 -6.23 -1.80 0.71
N GLY A 119 -5.40 -0.84 0.29
CA GLY A 119 -4.11 -0.52 0.90
C GLY A 119 -2.98 -1.52 0.66
N CYS A 120 -3.17 -2.50 -0.24
CA CYS A 120 -2.19 -3.57 -0.50
C CYS A 120 -0.89 -3.10 -1.18
N MET A 121 -0.91 -1.95 -1.87
CA MET A 121 0.29 -1.26 -2.34
C MET A 121 0.10 0.25 -2.26
N MET A 122 1.14 0.93 -1.78
CA MET A 122 1.20 2.39 -1.61
C MET A 122 2.49 2.93 -2.21
N PHE A 123 2.39 3.88 -3.15
CA PHE A 123 3.50 4.71 -3.61
C PHE A 123 3.56 5.99 -2.78
N LEU A 124 4.75 6.37 -2.33
CA LEU A 124 5.00 7.52 -1.49
C LEU A 124 6.28 8.24 -1.93
N THR A 125 6.27 9.56 -1.94
CA THR A 125 7.51 10.33 -2.08
C THR A 125 8.12 10.58 -0.69
N ARG A 126 9.45 10.79 -0.65
CA ARG A 126 10.17 11.19 0.57
C ARG A 126 9.54 12.41 1.24
N SER A 127 9.19 13.43 0.47
CA SER A 127 8.57 14.66 0.99
C SER A 127 7.27 14.39 1.72
N ALA A 128 6.40 13.53 1.17
CA ALA A 128 5.16 13.13 1.85
C ALA A 128 5.47 12.37 3.14
N ILE A 129 6.38 11.38 3.10
CA ILE A 129 6.77 10.59 4.28
C ILE A 129 7.30 11.48 5.40
N GLN A 130 8.22 12.39 5.10
CA GLN A 130 8.83 13.29 6.09
C GLN A 130 7.82 14.24 6.75
N THR A 131 6.79 14.67 5.98
CA THR A 131 5.79 15.61 6.49
C THR A 131 4.68 14.89 7.26
N VAL A 132 4.23 13.75 6.78
CA VAL A 132 3.12 12.97 7.39
C VAL A 132 3.59 12.16 8.59
N GLY A 133 4.86 11.72 8.58
CA GLY A 133 5.46 10.89 9.63
C GLY A 133 5.11 9.40 9.47
N THR A 134 4.91 8.72 10.58
CA THR A 134 4.68 7.27 10.65
C THR A 134 3.21 6.89 10.54
N PHE A 135 2.94 5.63 10.22
CA PHE A 135 1.62 5.01 10.38
C PHE A 135 1.25 4.97 11.88
N ASN A 136 -0.03 5.16 12.18
CA ASN A 136 -0.52 5.04 13.54
C ASN A 136 -0.68 3.56 13.93
N GLU A 137 0.10 3.12 14.91
CA GLU A 137 0.12 1.72 15.38
C GLU A 137 -1.05 1.37 16.32
N GLU A 138 -1.85 2.35 16.76
CA GLU A 138 -3.05 2.11 17.58
C GLU A 138 -4.13 1.28 16.85
N PHE A 139 -4.08 1.23 15.51
CA PHE A 139 -4.95 0.35 14.71
C PHE A 139 -4.71 -1.15 15.02
N GLY A 140 -3.56 -1.50 15.62
CA GLY A 140 -3.24 -2.85 16.03
C GLY A 140 -2.92 -3.77 14.87
N VAL A 141 -3.44 -5.00 14.92
CA VAL A 141 -2.98 -6.06 14.00
C VAL A 141 -3.39 -5.79 12.56
N TYR A 142 -4.58 -5.20 12.32
CA TYR A 142 -5.14 -5.08 10.98
C TYR A 142 -6.23 -4.01 10.86
N GLY A 143 -6.19 -3.26 9.78
CA GLY A 143 -7.28 -2.43 9.24
C GLY A 143 -7.15 -0.93 9.49
N PHE A 144 -7.56 -0.15 8.51
CA PHE A 144 -7.63 1.32 8.48
C PHE A 144 -6.30 2.10 8.60
N GLU A 145 -5.17 1.47 8.87
CA GLU A 145 -3.88 2.16 8.94
C GLU A 145 -3.52 2.87 7.63
N HIS A 146 -3.81 2.21 6.48
CA HIS A 146 -3.61 2.79 5.15
C HIS A 146 -4.60 3.94 4.87
N ALA A 147 -5.85 3.81 5.30
CA ALA A 147 -6.87 4.84 5.12
C ALA A 147 -6.55 6.10 5.94
N ASP A 148 -6.12 5.94 7.19
CA ASP A 148 -5.65 7.03 8.04
C ASP A 148 -4.44 7.73 7.41
N TYR A 149 -3.42 6.96 7.02
CA TYR A 149 -2.20 7.51 6.44
C TYR A 149 -2.49 8.29 5.15
N THR A 150 -3.29 7.71 4.25
CA THR A 150 -3.74 8.35 3.01
C THR A 150 -4.56 9.61 3.27
N ASN A 151 -5.42 9.61 4.28
CA ASN A 151 -6.20 10.78 4.68
C ASN A 151 -5.30 11.92 5.19
N ARG A 152 -4.28 11.61 5.99
CA ARG A 152 -3.29 12.60 6.45
C ARG A 152 -2.50 13.20 5.29
N ILE A 153 -2.05 12.39 4.33
CA ILE A 153 -1.41 12.84 3.10
C ILE A 153 -2.33 13.83 2.34
N HIS A 154 -3.60 13.45 2.16
CA HIS A 154 -4.57 14.28 1.44
C HIS A 154 -4.86 15.60 2.14
N LYS A 155 -5.07 15.57 3.46
CA LYS A 155 -5.32 16.79 4.27
C LYS A 155 -4.13 17.77 4.26
N LEU A 156 -2.92 17.28 4.08
CA LEU A 156 -1.71 18.09 3.94
C LEU A 156 -1.45 18.59 2.50
N GLY A 157 -2.37 18.31 1.56
CA GLY A 157 -2.30 18.82 0.20
C GLY A 157 -1.36 18.06 -0.75
N PHE A 158 -0.91 16.86 -0.37
CA PHE A 158 -0.04 16.04 -1.22
C PHE A 158 -0.76 15.26 -2.32
N THR A 159 -2.10 15.29 -2.36
CA THR A 159 -2.93 14.74 -3.44
C THR A 159 -4.01 15.75 -3.84
N MET A 160 -4.13 16.04 -5.15
CA MET A 160 -4.98 17.13 -5.66
C MET A 160 -6.38 16.68 -6.10
N PHE A 161 -6.54 15.46 -6.63
CA PHE A 161 -7.79 15.04 -7.26
C PHE A 161 -8.68 14.17 -6.38
N GLY A 162 -8.24 13.88 -5.17
CA GLY A 162 -8.95 13.05 -4.20
C GLY A 162 -8.01 12.38 -3.22
N GLN A 163 -8.60 11.68 -2.28
CA GLN A 163 -7.86 10.97 -1.23
C GLN A 163 -7.26 9.66 -1.76
N TYR A 164 -8.06 8.83 -2.43
CA TYR A 164 -7.64 7.53 -2.95
C TYR A 164 -7.42 7.62 -4.44
N LEU A 165 -6.17 7.60 -4.87
CA LEU A 165 -5.78 7.78 -6.27
C LEU A 165 -5.06 6.55 -6.81
N SER A 166 -5.38 6.18 -8.05
CA SER A 166 -4.57 5.27 -8.85
C SER A 166 -4.15 5.92 -10.17
N CYS A 167 -3.09 5.41 -10.79
CA CYS A 167 -2.56 5.85 -12.07
C CYS A 167 -2.33 4.67 -13.01
N LYS A 168 -1.80 4.89 -14.21
CA LYS A 168 -1.51 3.84 -15.21
C LYS A 168 -0.63 2.69 -14.67
N GLY A 169 0.25 2.98 -13.71
CA GLY A 169 1.05 1.94 -13.05
C GLY A 169 0.22 0.87 -12.33
N ASN A 170 -1.05 1.20 -12.00
CA ASN A 170 -1.98 0.29 -11.34
C ASN A 170 -2.20 -1.04 -12.07
N GLU A 171 -2.20 -1.03 -13.41
CA GLU A 171 -2.40 -2.22 -14.24
C GLU A 171 -1.20 -3.18 -14.23
N LYS A 172 -0.01 -2.66 -13.91
CA LYS A 172 1.25 -3.41 -13.81
C LYS A 172 1.46 -4.10 -12.47
N ILE A 173 0.53 -3.91 -11.54
CA ILE A 173 0.56 -4.50 -10.20
C ILE A 173 -0.60 -5.48 -10.07
N TYR A 174 -0.31 -6.67 -9.56
CA TYR A 174 -1.30 -7.69 -9.21
C TYR A 174 -1.49 -7.76 -7.69
N ALA A 175 -2.72 -7.90 -7.24
CA ALA A 175 -3.06 -8.10 -5.84
C ALA A 175 -4.07 -9.25 -5.72
N LEU A 176 -3.71 -10.28 -4.97
CA LEU A 176 -4.53 -11.49 -4.80
C LEU A 176 -5.88 -11.20 -4.17
N ASP A 177 -5.91 -10.29 -3.19
CA ASP A 177 -7.15 -9.86 -2.53
C ASP A 177 -8.13 -9.11 -3.46
N LEU A 178 -7.60 -8.45 -4.51
CA LEU A 178 -8.41 -7.65 -5.44
C LEU A 178 -8.79 -8.41 -6.71
N GLN A 179 -7.95 -9.32 -7.16
CA GLN A 179 -8.05 -9.96 -8.48
C GLN A 179 -8.20 -11.49 -8.39
N GLY A 180 -8.13 -12.05 -7.17
CA GLY A 180 -8.10 -13.49 -6.94
C GLY A 180 -6.75 -14.13 -7.26
N VAL A 181 -6.68 -15.47 -7.21
CA VAL A 181 -5.42 -16.18 -7.45
C VAL A 181 -5.02 -16.21 -8.94
N GLY A 182 -5.97 -16.03 -9.85
CA GLY A 182 -5.71 -15.97 -11.30
C GLY A 182 -4.89 -17.16 -11.80
N THR A 183 -3.74 -16.88 -12.47
CA THR A 183 -2.77 -17.88 -12.94
C THR A 183 -1.75 -18.30 -11.87
N PHE A 184 -1.76 -17.68 -10.71
CA PHE A 184 -0.85 -18.00 -9.61
C PHE A 184 -1.40 -19.17 -8.81
N ASN A 185 -0.74 -20.32 -8.88
CA ASN A 185 -1.15 -21.54 -8.18
C ASN A 185 -0.79 -21.46 -6.68
N ILE A 186 -1.56 -20.65 -5.92
CA ILE A 186 -1.36 -20.43 -4.49
C ILE A 186 -2.71 -20.58 -3.77
N ASN A 187 -2.68 -21.18 -2.58
CA ASN A 187 -3.83 -21.23 -1.70
C ASN A 187 -3.94 -19.92 -0.93
N HIS A 188 -4.63 -18.95 -1.54
CA HIS A 188 -4.82 -17.63 -0.93
C HIS A 188 -5.84 -17.70 0.20
N LYS A 189 -5.37 -17.55 1.42
CA LYS A 189 -6.20 -17.47 2.63
C LYS A 189 -5.81 -16.24 3.44
N SER A 190 -6.79 -15.62 4.08
CA SER A 190 -6.55 -14.60 5.08
C SER A 190 -5.61 -15.11 6.18
N SER A 191 -4.75 -14.23 6.69
CA SER A 191 -3.83 -14.54 7.78
C SER A 191 -4.51 -14.85 9.12
N MET A 192 -5.83 -14.56 9.23
CA MET A 192 -6.63 -14.82 10.42
C MET A 192 -8.05 -15.29 10.07
N PRO A 193 -8.76 -15.97 11.02
CA PRO A 193 -10.16 -16.34 10.85
C PRO A 193 -11.06 -15.13 10.60
N PHE A 194 -12.06 -15.28 9.71
CA PHE A 194 -12.97 -14.18 9.31
C PHE A 194 -13.61 -13.46 10.50
N LYS A 195 -14.04 -14.20 11.54
CA LYS A 195 -14.64 -13.61 12.74
C LYS A 195 -13.66 -12.70 13.48
N GLU A 196 -12.44 -13.14 13.66
CA GLU A 196 -11.36 -12.38 14.31
C GLU A 196 -10.99 -11.15 13.47
N MET A 197 -10.87 -11.30 12.17
CA MET A 197 -10.66 -10.18 11.23
C MET A 197 -11.77 -9.12 11.38
N LEU A 198 -13.04 -9.54 11.45
CA LEU A 198 -14.16 -8.61 11.60
C LEU A 198 -14.13 -7.83 12.91
N GLU A 199 -13.68 -8.46 14.00
CA GLU A 199 -13.51 -7.80 15.31
C GLU A 199 -12.39 -6.75 15.25
N HIS A 200 -11.25 -7.07 14.61
CA HIS A 200 -10.16 -6.12 14.40
C HIS A 200 -10.60 -4.93 13.53
N VAL A 201 -11.29 -5.20 12.42
CA VAL A 201 -11.81 -4.15 11.53
C VAL A 201 -12.77 -3.20 12.28
N LYS A 202 -13.70 -3.73 13.08
CA LYS A 202 -14.62 -2.90 13.89
C LYS A 202 -13.89 -2.03 14.89
N LYS A 203 -12.87 -2.59 15.58
CA LYS A 203 -12.05 -1.83 16.52
C LYS A 203 -11.27 -0.73 15.81
N ALA A 204 -10.61 -1.04 14.71
CA ALA A 204 -9.85 -0.10 13.91
C ALA A 204 -10.75 1.00 13.30
N GLU A 205 -11.97 0.66 12.86
CA GLU A 205 -12.96 1.63 12.39
C GLU A 205 -13.38 2.62 13.48
N ALA A 206 -13.57 2.14 14.70
CA ALA A 206 -13.89 3.01 15.84
C ALA A 206 -12.75 4.00 16.13
N ILE A 207 -11.50 3.53 16.10
CA ILE A 207 -10.31 4.36 16.24
C ILE A 207 -10.26 5.40 15.11
N TYR A 208 -10.41 4.97 13.86
CA TYR A 208 -10.39 5.85 12.68
C TYR A 208 -11.46 6.96 12.76
N LYS A 209 -12.68 6.61 13.14
CA LYS A 209 -13.76 7.58 13.35
C LYS A 209 -13.43 8.55 14.48
N GLY A 210 -12.82 8.08 15.55
CA GLY A 210 -12.40 8.92 16.67
C GLY A 210 -11.36 9.98 16.29
N PHE A 211 -10.44 9.68 15.38
CA PHE A 211 -9.46 10.66 14.87
C PHE A 211 -10.05 11.65 13.85
N ASN A 212 -10.98 11.19 13.02
CA ASN A 212 -11.53 12.01 11.93
C ASN A 212 -12.74 12.85 12.31
N LEU A 213 -13.33 12.63 13.48
CA LEU A 213 -14.47 13.42 14.01
C LEU A 213 -14.05 14.50 15.02
N LYS A 214 -12.75 14.61 15.32
CA LYS A 214 -12.25 15.77 16.08
C LYS A 214 -12.12 16.95 15.13
N PRO A 215 -12.74 18.10 15.45
CA PRO A 215 -12.71 19.32 14.63
C PRO A 215 -11.27 19.86 14.51
#